data_ed0843f4a37c2238b40e828bb4f1772a
#
_entry.id   ed0843f4a37c2238b40e828bb4f1772a
#
_cell.length_a   1.000
_cell.length_b   1.000
_cell.length_c   1.000
_cell.angle_alpha   90.00
_cell.angle_beta   90.00
_cell.angle_gamma   90.00
#
_symmetry.space_group_name_H-M   'P 1'
#
loop_
_entity.id
_entity.type
_entity.pdbx_description
1 polymer ?
#
loop_
_entity_poly.entity_id
_entity_poly.type
_entity_poly.pdbx_seq_one_letter_code
_entity_poly.pdbx_strand_id
1 'polypeptide(L)' 'MNNLLKPNTTWLVIRKRAYKMVGIDTDYRVEKETKNKGKADQYKHSLEMLNEEKSVSHFIVSVPHE' A
#
# COMPACT_ATOMS: atom_id res chain seq x y z
N MET A 1 10.96 -22.99 -18.07
CA MET A 1 10.68 -22.61 -17.63
C MET A 1 10.15 -21.94 -17.07
N ASN A 2 10.12 -21.90 -16.90
CA ASN A 2 9.56 -21.32 -16.40
C ASN A 2 9.34 -20.49 -15.80
N ASN A 3 9.59 -20.28 -15.15
CA ASN A 3 9.47 -19.38 -14.67
C ASN A 3 9.17 -18.26 -15.03
N LEU A 4 9.34 -18.23 -15.48
CA LEU A 4 9.05 -17.33 -16.17
C LEU A 4 7.97 -16.74 -15.94
N LEU A 5 7.43 -17.26 -15.47
CA LEU A 5 6.27 -16.97 -15.28
C LEU A 5 5.90 -16.04 -14.36
N LYS A 6 6.63 -15.77 -13.32
CA LYS A 6 6.28 -14.89 -12.30
C LYS A 6 7.21 -13.79 -12.32
N PRO A 7 6.84 -12.65 -12.89
CA PRO A 7 7.69 -11.49 -12.77
C PRO A 7 7.82 -11.19 -11.31
N ASN A 8 8.96 -10.75 -10.91
CA ASN A 8 9.14 -10.26 -9.56
C ASN A 8 8.29 -9.03 -9.39
N THR A 9 7.39 -9.07 -8.45
CA THR A 9 6.54 -7.94 -8.16
C THR A 9 6.67 -7.61 -6.69
N THR A 10 6.87 -6.34 -6.40
CA THR A 10 6.86 -5.85 -5.03
C THR A 10 5.50 -5.19 -4.80
N TRP A 11 4.89 -5.53 -3.69
CA TRP A 11 3.60 -4.97 -3.32
C TRP A 11 3.82 -4.00 -2.18
N LEU A 12 3.35 -2.77 -2.36
CA LEU A 12 3.51 -1.72 -1.36
C LEU A 12 2.17 -1.38 -0.77
N VAL A 13 2.10 -1.34 0.55
CA VAL A 13 0.91 -0.85 1.23
C VAL A 13 1.17 0.60 1.56
N ILE A 14 0.37 1.48 0.99
CA ILE A 14 0.56 2.92 1.07
C ILE A 14 -0.51 3.52 1.98
N ARG A 15 -0.08 4.35 2.91
CA ARG A 15 -1.00 5.15 3.72
C ARG A 15 -1.16 6.51 3.09
N LYS A 16 -2.40 6.90 2.87
CA LYS A 16 -2.71 8.20 2.31
C LYS A 16 -3.43 9.00 3.39
N ARG A 17 -2.93 10.18 3.66
CA ARG A 17 -3.58 11.09 4.59
C ARG A 17 -3.97 12.35 3.82
N ALA A 18 -5.25 12.65 3.81
CA ALA A 18 -5.76 13.84 3.15
C ALA A 18 -5.90 14.96 4.19
N TYR A 19 -5.33 16.12 3.86
CA TYR A 19 -5.43 17.27 4.74
C TYR A 19 -6.52 18.19 4.21
N LYS A 20 -7.29 18.78 5.12
CA LYS A 20 -8.35 19.67 4.74
C LYS A 20 -7.93 21.13 4.76
N MET A 21 -6.69 21.40 5.09
CA MET A 21 -6.20 22.76 5.15
C MET A 21 -5.76 23.25 3.80
N VAL A 22 -6.05 24.51 3.52
CA VAL A 22 -5.66 25.11 2.27
C VAL A 22 -4.14 25.15 2.18
N GLY A 23 -3.61 24.74 1.04
CA GLY A 23 -2.17 24.77 0.80
C GLY A 23 -1.42 23.56 1.31
N ILE A 24 -2.12 22.58 1.89
CA ILE A 24 -1.46 21.37 2.34
C ILE A 24 -1.94 20.22 1.48
N ASP A 25 -0.99 19.57 0.82
CA ASP A 25 -1.30 18.47 -0.07
C ASP A 25 -1.48 17.16 0.68
N THR A 26 -2.01 16.18 -0.02
CA THR A 26 -2.15 14.83 0.49
C THR A 26 -0.77 14.25 0.76
N ASP A 27 -0.65 13.54 1.87
CA ASP A 27 0.59 12.90 2.26
C ASP A 27 0.49 11.40 2.00
N TYR A 28 1.57 10.83 1.47
CA TYR A 28 1.64 9.39 1.18
C TYR A 28 2.84 8.81 1.91
N ARG A 29 2.65 7.62 2.46
CA ARG A 29 3.75 6.95 3.16
C ARG A 29 3.67 5.44 2.90
N VAL A 30 4.80 4.83 2.60
CA VAL A 30 4.86 3.38 2.45
C VAL A 30 4.90 2.76 3.85
N GLU A 31 3.89 1.97 4.17
CA GLU A 31 3.80 1.32 5.48
C GLU A 31 4.40 -0.07 5.46
N LYS A 32 4.31 -0.76 4.33
CA LYS A 32 4.82 -2.11 4.24
C LYS A 32 5.21 -2.43 2.80
N GLU A 33 6.26 -3.20 2.67
CA GLU A 33 6.72 -3.69 1.38
C GLU A 33 6.84 -5.21 1.48
N THR A 34 6.29 -5.92 0.51
CA THR A 34 6.34 -7.37 0.52
C THR A 34 6.28 -7.90 -0.91
N LYS A 35 6.81 -9.09 -1.10
CA LYS A 35 6.75 -9.77 -2.39
C LYS A 35 5.50 -10.63 -2.52
N ASN A 36 4.67 -10.69 -1.48
CA ASN A 36 3.51 -11.56 -1.45
C ASN A 36 2.25 -10.71 -1.38
N LYS A 37 1.40 -10.80 -2.41
CA LYS A 37 0.18 -10.01 -2.47
C LYS A 37 -0.75 -10.32 -1.30
N GLY A 38 -0.84 -11.60 -0.92
CA GLY A 38 -1.71 -11.98 0.18
C GLY A 38 -1.31 -11.32 1.49
N LYS A 39 0.00 -11.20 1.72
CA LYS A 39 0.49 -10.52 2.92
C LYS A 39 0.21 -9.04 2.85
N ALA A 40 0.32 -8.45 1.66
CA ALA A 40 0.00 -7.03 1.49
C ALA A 40 -1.47 -6.79 1.81
N ASP A 41 -2.35 -7.67 1.31
CA ASP A 41 -3.78 -7.55 1.57
C ASP A 41 -4.07 -7.67 3.07
N GLN A 42 -3.43 -8.62 3.74
CA GLN A 42 -3.62 -8.81 5.17
C GLN A 42 -3.14 -7.61 5.96
N TYR A 43 -2.00 -7.08 5.58
CA TYR A 43 -1.43 -5.93 6.27
C TYR A 43 -2.33 -4.71 6.10
N LYS A 44 -2.80 -4.48 4.86
CA LYS A 44 -3.71 -3.39 4.58
C LYS A 44 -4.98 -3.53 5.41
N HIS A 45 -5.53 -4.73 5.47
CA HIS A 45 -6.75 -4.98 6.23
C HIS A 45 -6.55 -4.66 7.71
N SER A 46 -5.42 -5.11 8.28
CA SER A 46 -5.12 -4.84 9.68
C SER A 46 -5.01 -3.35 9.96
N LEU A 47 -4.33 -2.62 9.07
CA LEU A 47 -4.19 -1.18 9.24
C LEU A 47 -5.53 -0.48 9.16
N GLU A 48 -6.40 -0.93 8.24
CA GLU A 48 -7.71 -0.31 8.10
C GLU A 48 -8.59 -0.58 9.31
N MET A 49 -8.48 -1.78 9.89
CA MET A 49 -9.24 -2.10 11.08
C MET A 49 -8.82 -1.29 12.30
N LEU A 50 -7.53 -0.94 12.37
CA LEU A 50 -7.03 -0.16 13.49
C LEU A 50 -7.18 1.33 13.26
N ASN A 51 -7.48 1.72 12.04
CA ASN A 51 -7.55 3.12 11.68
C ASN A 51 -8.86 3.75 12.16
N GLU A 52 -8.75 4.82 12.92
CA GLU A 52 -9.92 5.54 13.42
C GLU A 52 -10.06 6.91 12.78
N GLU A 53 -9.17 7.26 11.89
CA GLU A 53 -9.19 8.57 11.24
C GLU A 53 -9.81 8.48 9.85
N LYS A 54 -10.81 9.29 9.59
CA LYS A 54 -11.50 9.27 8.31
C LYS A 54 -10.66 9.83 7.18
N SER A 55 -9.70 10.68 7.51
CA SER A 55 -8.83 11.29 6.50
C SER A 55 -7.68 10.38 6.10
N VAL A 56 -7.55 9.23 6.74
CA VAL A 56 -6.48 8.28 6.45
C VAL A 56 -7.07 7.05 5.80
N SER A 57 -6.47 6.61 4.72
CA SER A 57 -6.88 5.39 4.02
C SER A 57 -5.62 4.66 3.57
N HIS A 58 -5.79 3.41 3.15
CA HIS A 58 -4.68 2.58 2.71
C HIS A 58 -5.01 1.97 1.37
N PHE A 59 -4.01 1.79 0.54
CA PHE A 59 -4.18 1.12 -0.74
C PHE A 59 -2.90 0.38 -1.09
N ILE A 60 -3.00 -0.50 -2.08
CA ILE A 60 -1.88 -1.34 -2.49
C ILE A 60 -1.46 -0.96 -3.89
N VAL A 61 -0.15 -0.84 -4.07
CA VAL A 61 0.45 -0.56 -5.37
C VAL A 61 1.38 -1.71 -5.70
N SER A 62 1.31 -2.20 -6.92
CA SER A 62 2.23 -3.23 -7.37
C SER A 62 3.33 -2.59 -8.21
N VAL A 63 4.55 -3.00 -7.98
CA VAL A 63 5.71 -2.51 -8.72
C VAL A 63 6.38 -3.73 -9.35
N PRO A 64 6.16 -3.97 -10.63
CA PRO A 64 6.79 -5.12 -11.28
C PRO A 64 8.26 -4.82 -11.53
N HIS A 65 9.07 -5.87 -11.45
CA HIS A 65 10.50 -5.79 -11.73
C HIS A 65 10.79 -6.71 -12.90
N GLU A 66 11.60 -6.28 -13.78
CA GLU A 66 11.97 -7.10 -14.92
C GLU A 66 13.19 -7.94 -14.68
#